data_0c37285d5f4d08f24748c8436863bd26
#
_entry.id   0c37285d5f4d08f24748c8436863bd26
#
_cell.length_a   1.000
_cell.length_b   1.000
_cell.length_c   1.000
_cell.angle_alpha   90.00
_cell.angle_beta   90.00
_cell.angle_gamma   90.00
#
_symmetry.space_group_name_H-M   'P 1'
#
loop_
_entity.id
_entity.type
_entity.pdbx_description
1 polymer ?
#
loop_
_entity_poly.entity_id
_entity_poly.type
_entity_poly.pdbx_seq_one_letter_code
_entity_poly.pdbx_strand_id
1 'polypeptide(L)'
;GRILDVLDELREKCPWDRKQTNESLRPQTIEEVYELSDAILKGEEHELSKELGDVLLHVLFYSKIGEEKQHFDVVDVINFLCDKLIYRHPHVFSSAEVGSAEDVVKQWEMLKTKEKDGNKRVLSGVPDTLPPLLKAYRMQDKARGVGFDWEKKEDVWEKVKEEMGE
;
A
#
# COMPACT_ATOMS: atom_id res chain seq x y z
N GLY A 1 -10.06 21.21 6.14
CA GLY A 1 -11.03 20.77 7.16
C GLY A 1 -10.35 20.65 8.52
N ARG A 2 -11.10 20.47 9.62
CA ARG A 2 -10.62 20.57 11.01
C ARG A 2 -9.28 19.90 11.28
N ILE A 3 -9.03 18.70 10.76
CA ILE A 3 -7.76 17.99 10.99
C ILE A 3 -6.56 18.70 10.33
N LEU A 4 -6.76 19.29 9.17
CA LEU A 4 -5.69 20.05 8.50
C LEU A 4 -5.37 21.32 9.29
N ASP A 5 -6.38 22.03 9.79
CA ASP A 5 -6.21 23.22 10.60
C ASP A 5 -5.43 22.91 11.90
N VAL A 6 -5.71 21.75 12.54
CA VAL A 6 -4.97 21.25 13.70
C VAL A 6 -3.52 20.95 13.34
N LEU A 7 -3.28 20.29 12.20
CA LEU A 7 -1.94 19.94 11.76
C LEU A 7 -1.12 21.20 11.42
N ASP A 8 -1.73 22.21 10.82
CA ASP A 8 -1.11 23.51 10.56
C ASP A 8 -0.66 24.17 11.87
N GLU A 9 -1.52 24.19 12.90
CA GLU A 9 -1.16 24.70 14.21
C GLU A 9 0.00 23.92 14.87
N LEU A 10 -0.02 22.59 14.77
CA LEU A 10 1.06 21.74 15.27
C LEU A 10 2.39 22.04 14.57
N ARG A 11 2.39 22.12 13.24
CA ARG A 11 3.59 22.48 12.46
C ARG A 11 4.11 23.87 12.78
N GLU A 12 3.24 24.83 13.08
CA GLU A 12 3.63 26.18 13.44
C GLU A 12 4.12 26.28 14.90
N LYS A 13 3.40 25.68 15.85
CA LYS A 13 3.54 25.97 17.27
C LYS A 13 4.27 24.89 18.06
N CYS A 14 4.20 23.63 17.67
CA CYS A 14 4.87 22.54 18.37
C CYS A 14 6.33 22.38 17.92
N PRO A 15 7.30 22.52 18.84
CA PRO A 15 8.72 22.40 18.49
C PRO A 15 9.12 21.02 17.96
N TRP A 16 8.39 19.97 18.35
CA TRP A 16 8.64 18.61 17.89
C TRP A 16 8.09 18.41 16.47
N ASP A 17 6.81 18.73 16.26
CA ASP A 17 6.16 18.57 14.95
C ASP A 17 6.87 19.39 13.86
N ARG A 18 7.24 20.63 14.18
CA ARG A 18 7.94 21.52 13.24
C ARG A 18 9.27 20.97 12.71
N LYS A 19 9.95 20.12 13.49
CA LYS A 19 11.24 19.53 13.12
C LYS A 19 11.09 18.24 12.28
N GLN A 20 9.89 17.68 12.19
CA GLN A 20 9.71 16.41 11.51
C GLN A 20 9.94 16.55 10.00
N THR A 21 10.55 15.52 9.45
CA THR A 21 10.77 15.31 8.00
C THR A 21 10.19 13.97 7.59
N ASN A 22 10.12 13.71 6.29
CA ASN A 22 9.70 12.40 5.78
C ASN A 22 10.55 11.27 6.36
N GLU A 23 11.86 11.49 6.47
CA GLU A 23 12.82 10.52 6.97
C GLU A 23 12.65 10.26 8.46
N SER A 24 12.40 11.31 9.26
CA SER A 24 12.22 11.18 10.71
C SER A 24 10.91 10.49 11.10
N LEU A 25 9.85 10.69 10.31
CA LEU A 25 8.54 10.06 10.53
C LEU A 25 8.46 8.62 10.01
N ARG A 26 9.33 8.23 9.08
CA ARG A 26 9.27 6.91 8.43
C ARG A 26 9.27 5.73 9.42
N PRO A 27 10.13 5.67 10.46
CA PRO A 27 10.09 4.56 11.43
C PRO A 27 8.75 4.46 12.15
N GLN A 28 8.20 5.60 12.59
CA GLN A 28 6.91 5.68 13.28
C GLN A 28 5.77 5.22 12.36
N THR A 29 5.77 5.63 11.09
CA THR A 29 4.77 5.14 10.12
C THR A 29 4.75 3.62 10.01
N ILE A 30 5.91 2.97 10.06
CA ILE A 30 6.02 1.51 10.04
C ILE A 30 5.43 0.92 11.32
N GLU A 31 5.71 1.53 12.47
CA GLU A 31 5.17 1.14 13.78
C GLU A 31 3.64 1.20 13.77
N GLU A 32 3.04 2.34 13.39
CA GLU A 32 1.58 2.50 13.29
C GLU A 32 0.92 1.45 12.37
N VAL A 33 1.58 1.09 11.27
CA VAL A 33 1.07 0.03 10.39
C VAL A 33 1.09 -1.35 11.06
N TYR A 34 2.09 -1.63 11.91
CA TYR A 34 2.12 -2.87 12.70
C TYR A 34 1.08 -2.85 13.83
N GLU A 35 0.86 -1.73 14.51
CA GLU A 35 -0.16 -1.57 15.53
C GLU A 35 -1.56 -1.75 14.93
N LEU A 36 -1.83 -1.13 13.77
CA LEU A 36 -3.03 -1.38 12.99
C LEU A 36 -3.21 -2.87 12.64
N SER A 37 -2.14 -3.55 12.23
CA SER A 37 -2.18 -4.98 11.94
C SER A 37 -2.54 -5.81 13.18
N ASP A 38 -1.98 -5.47 14.33
CA ASP A 38 -2.27 -6.13 15.60
C ASP A 38 -3.73 -5.91 16.04
N ALA A 39 -4.26 -4.70 15.91
CA ALA A 39 -5.65 -4.39 16.20
C ALA A 39 -6.62 -5.21 15.32
N ILE A 40 -6.30 -5.37 14.04
CA ILE A 40 -7.06 -6.23 13.12
C ILE A 40 -7.04 -7.69 13.59
N LEU A 41 -5.87 -8.24 13.95
CA LEU A 41 -5.73 -9.63 14.38
C LEU A 41 -6.45 -9.92 15.70
N LYS A 42 -6.50 -8.95 16.60
CA LYS A 42 -7.22 -9.05 17.88
C LYS A 42 -8.73 -8.89 17.73
N GLY A 43 -9.21 -8.31 16.64
CA GLY A 43 -10.63 -8.03 16.42
C GLY A 43 -11.18 -6.93 17.33
N GLU A 44 -10.33 -5.99 17.75
CA GLU A 44 -10.68 -4.90 18.67
C GLU A 44 -11.06 -3.64 17.86
N GLU A 45 -12.34 -3.50 17.52
CA GLU A 45 -12.81 -2.41 16.64
C GLU A 45 -12.48 -1.00 17.16
N HIS A 46 -12.47 -0.80 18.48
CA HIS A 46 -12.11 0.48 19.06
C HIS A 46 -10.63 0.81 18.84
N GLU A 47 -9.73 -0.15 19.07
CA GLU A 47 -8.30 0.02 18.79
C GLU A 47 -8.05 0.16 17.28
N LEU A 48 -8.74 -0.65 16.45
CA LEU A 48 -8.70 -0.51 15.01
C LEU A 48 -9.04 0.92 14.54
N SER A 49 -10.06 1.54 15.14
CA SER A 49 -10.43 2.92 14.82
C SER A 49 -9.36 3.94 15.20
N LYS A 50 -8.65 3.71 16.32
CA LYS A 50 -7.53 4.58 16.75
C LYS A 50 -6.34 4.46 15.79
N GLU A 51 -5.90 3.23 15.54
CA GLU A 51 -4.75 2.97 14.67
C GLU A 51 -4.97 3.45 13.23
N LEU A 52 -6.21 3.37 12.73
CA LEU A 52 -6.59 4.00 11.46
C LEU A 52 -6.41 5.53 11.50
N GLY A 53 -6.71 6.16 12.65
CA GLY A 53 -6.48 7.58 12.87
C GLY A 53 -5.00 7.94 12.82
N ASP A 54 -4.15 7.12 13.44
CA ASP A 54 -2.70 7.34 13.51
C ASP A 54 -2.03 7.12 12.14
N VAL A 55 -2.41 6.07 11.40
CA VAL A 55 -1.98 5.91 10.00
C VAL A 55 -2.46 7.08 9.12
N LEU A 56 -3.70 7.56 9.31
CA LEU A 56 -4.21 8.73 8.58
C LEU A 56 -3.42 10.00 8.94
N LEU A 57 -3.05 10.18 10.21
CA LEU A 57 -2.21 11.29 10.64
C LEU A 57 -0.89 11.32 9.85
N HIS A 58 -0.22 10.19 9.68
CA HIS A 58 1.01 10.10 8.90
C HIS A 58 0.80 10.48 7.43
N VAL A 59 -0.31 10.04 6.81
CA VAL A 59 -0.65 10.44 5.43
C VAL A 59 -0.80 11.96 5.32
N LEU A 60 -1.52 12.58 6.24
CA LEU A 60 -1.74 14.03 6.26
C LEU A 60 -0.44 14.79 6.56
N PHE A 61 0.39 14.26 7.46
CA PHE A 61 1.67 14.86 7.83
C PHE A 61 2.65 14.89 6.65
N TYR A 62 2.79 13.78 5.91
CA TYR A 62 3.59 13.74 4.70
C TYR A 62 3.05 14.69 3.62
N SER A 63 1.73 14.79 3.49
CA SER A 63 1.10 15.72 2.56
C SER A 63 1.41 17.17 2.94
N LYS A 64 1.40 17.50 4.24
CA LYS A 64 1.76 18.83 4.74
C LYS A 64 3.24 19.17 4.49
N ILE A 65 4.15 18.23 4.71
CA ILE A 65 5.57 18.40 4.38
C ILE A 65 5.76 18.60 2.86
N GLY A 66 4.97 17.90 2.04
CA GLY A 66 4.95 18.07 0.59
C GLY A 66 4.50 19.47 0.18
N GLU A 67 3.43 19.98 0.79
CA GLU A 67 2.90 21.34 0.60
C GLU A 67 3.93 22.42 0.97
N GLU A 68 4.57 22.30 2.14
CA GLU A 68 5.63 23.21 2.59
C GLU A 68 6.81 23.28 1.60
N LYS A 69 7.10 22.17 0.90
CA LYS A 69 8.10 22.08 -0.14
C LYS A 69 7.59 22.48 -1.53
N GLN A 70 6.32 22.81 -1.67
CA GLN A 70 5.64 23.12 -2.95
C GLN A 70 5.73 22.00 -3.97
N HIS A 71 5.71 20.74 -3.52
CA HIS A 71 5.76 19.56 -4.40
C HIS A 71 4.37 18.99 -4.67
N PHE A 72 3.57 18.80 -3.65
CA PHE A 72 2.20 18.29 -3.69
C PHE A 72 1.51 18.58 -2.36
N ASP A 73 0.19 18.53 -2.34
CA ASP A 73 -0.63 18.65 -1.14
C ASP A 73 -1.54 17.42 -0.94
N VAL A 74 -2.40 17.46 0.07
CA VAL A 74 -3.34 16.38 0.35
C VAL A 74 -4.40 16.20 -0.74
N VAL A 75 -4.73 17.27 -1.47
CA VAL A 75 -5.72 17.21 -2.57
C VAL A 75 -5.12 16.44 -3.74
N ASP A 76 -3.84 16.67 -4.03
CA ASP A 76 -3.10 15.92 -5.06
C ASP A 76 -3.04 14.43 -4.71
N VAL A 77 -2.75 14.09 -3.44
CA VAL A 77 -2.72 12.70 -2.96
C VAL A 77 -4.08 12.02 -3.14
N ILE A 78 -5.18 12.72 -2.77
CA ILE A 78 -6.55 12.18 -2.90
C ILE A 78 -6.93 12.03 -4.37
N ASN A 79 -6.68 13.02 -5.22
CA ASN A 79 -7.00 12.98 -6.64
C ASN A 79 -6.25 11.86 -7.34
N PHE A 80 -4.93 11.73 -7.08
CA PHE A 80 -4.14 10.63 -7.62
C PHE A 80 -4.68 9.26 -7.21
N LEU A 81 -5.12 9.12 -5.96
CA LEU A 81 -5.75 7.88 -5.48
C LEU A 81 -7.09 7.61 -6.20
N CYS A 82 -7.95 8.63 -6.36
CA CYS A 82 -9.23 8.51 -7.04
C CYS A 82 -9.04 8.09 -8.51
N ASP A 83 -8.18 8.78 -9.23
CA ASP A 83 -7.89 8.49 -10.64
C ASP A 83 -7.36 7.07 -10.83
N LYS A 84 -6.45 6.65 -9.95
CA LYS A 84 -5.92 5.28 -9.91
C LYS A 84 -7.01 4.24 -9.68
N LEU A 85 -7.92 4.47 -8.74
CA LEU A 85 -9.01 3.54 -8.42
C LEU A 85 -10.02 3.46 -9.58
N ILE A 86 -10.40 4.59 -10.17
CA ILE A 86 -11.30 4.64 -11.32
C ILE A 86 -10.68 3.88 -12.51
N TYR A 87 -9.44 4.16 -12.82
CA TYR A 87 -8.71 3.51 -13.92
C TYR A 87 -8.62 1.98 -13.74
N ARG A 88 -8.36 1.52 -12.51
CA ARG A 88 -8.17 0.09 -12.21
C ARG A 88 -9.47 -0.70 -12.05
N HIS A 89 -10.63 -0.03 -12.01
CA HIS A 89 -11.94 -0.67 -11.84
C HIS A 89 -12.89 -0.32 -13.00
N PRO A 90 -12.50 -0.60 -14.28
CA PRO A 90 -13.34 -0.26 -15.42
C PRO A 90 -14.67 -1.03 -15.43
N HIS A 91 -14.77 -2.16 -14.74
CA HIS A 91 -16.01 -2.90 -14.51
C HIS A 91 -17.00 -2.17 -13.57
N VAL A 92 -16.55 -1.17 -12.81
CA VAL A 92 -17.41 -0.35 -11.94
C VAL A 92 -17.68 1.01 -12.56
N PHE A 93 -16.67 1.62 -13.18
CA PHE A 93 -16.74 3.01 -13.66
C PHE A 93 -16.87 3.13 -15.20
N SER A 94 -16.87 2.01 -15.92
CA SER A 94 -17.01 1.94 -17.38
C SER A 94 -17.85 0.73 -17.77
N SER A 95 -17.81 0.32 -19.05
CA SER A 95 -18.59 -0.79 -19.62
C SER A 95 -17.86 -2.14 -19.65
N ALA A 96 -16.74 -2.28 -18.96
CA ALA A 96 -16.04 -3.56 -18.93
C ALA A 96 -16.81 -4.58 -18.09
N GLU A 97 -16.98 -5.78 -18.60
CA GLU A 97 -17.62 -6.88 -17.88
C GLU A 97 -16.54 -7.80 -17.26
N VAL A 98 -16.81 -8.29 -16.05
CA VAL A 98 -16.00 -9.29 -15.35
C VAL A 98 -16.90 -10.36 -14.79
N GLY A 99 -16.49 -11.63 -14.91
CA GLY A 99 -17.31 -12.78 -14.49
C GLY A 99 -17.04 -13.20 -13.03
N SER A 100 -15.90 -12.86 -12.47
CA SER A 100 -15.48 -13.32 -11.13
C SER A 100 -14.52 -12.35 -10.45
N ALA A 101 -14.29 -12.55 -9.15
CA ALA A 101 -13.28 -11.81 -8.40
C ALA A 101 -11.85 -12.07 -8.92
N GLU A 102 -11.59 -13.29 -9.37
CA GLU A 102 -10.31 -13.70 -9.98
C GLU A 102 -10.05 -12.94 -11.29
N ASP A 103 -11.07 -12.71 -12.09
CA ASP A 103 -10.97 -11.93 -13.33
C ASP A 103 -10.66 -10.45 -13.02
N VAL A 104 -11.25 -9.89 -11.95
CA VAL A 104 -10.93 -8.55 -11.47
C VAL A 104 -9.46 -8.45 -11.10
N VAL A 105 -8.91 -9.42 -10.34
CA VAL A 105 -7.50 -9.44 -9.94
C VAL A 105 -6.57 -9.50 -11.15
N LYS A 106 -6.85 -10.37 -12.12
CA LYS A 106 -6.08 -10.49 -13.36
C LYS A 106 -6.11 -9.19 -14.16
N GLN A 107 -7.30 -8.62 -14.35
CA GLN A 107 -7.46 -7.34 -15.04
C GLN A 107 -6.68 -6.22 -14.32
N TRP A 108 -6.74 -6.17 -13.01
CA TRP A 108 -6.04 -5.19 -12.20
C TRP A 108 -4.51 -5.29 -12.34
N GLU A 109 -3.93 -6.48 -12.27
CA GLU A 109 -2.49 -6.67 -12.50
C GLU A 109 -2.08 -6.27 -13.93
N MET A 110 -2.89 -6.59 -14.94
CA MET A 110 -2.64 -6.15 -16.32
C MET A 110 -2.71 -4.61 -16.46
N LEU A 111 -3.68 -3.95 -15.82
CA LEU A 111 -3.82 -2.50 -15.88
C LEU A 111 -2.64 -1.79 -15.19
N LYS A 112 -2.13 -2.32 -14.07
CA LYS A 112 -0.93 -1.80 -13.40
C LYS A 112 0.30 -1.79 -14.31
N THR A 113 0.46 -2.74 -15.20
CA THR A 113 1.60 -2.78 -16.14
C THR A 113 1.46 -1.78 -17.28
N LYS A 114 0.23 -1.33 -17.57
CA LYS A 114 -0.09 -0.37 -18.64
C LYS A 114 -0.10 1.09 -18.16
N GLU A 115 -0.07 1.32 -16.87
CA GLU A 115 0.00 2.68 -16.32
C GLU A 115 1.28 3.38 -16.79
N LYS A 116 1.19 4.68 -17.10
CA LYS A 116 2.31 5.49 -17.61
C LYS A 116 3.52 5.47 -16.68
N ASP A 117 3.24 5.46 -15.36
CA ASP A 117 4.23 5.34 -14.29
C ASP A 117 4.22 3.96 -13.63
N GLY A 118 3.56 2.97 -14.27
CA GLY A 118 3.37 1.63 -13.75
C GLY A 118 4.64 0.77 -13.83
N ASN A 119 4.68 -0.24 -13.01
CA ASN A 119 5.76 -1.21 -12.99
C ASN A 119 5.81 -2.01 -14.30
N LYS A 120 6.81 -1.79 -15.12
CA LYS A 120 7.01 -2.48 -16.41
C LYS A 120 7.25 -3.99 -16.29
N ARG A 121 7.56 -4.48 -15.09
CA ARG A 121 7.78 -5.90 -14.79
C ARG A 121 6.91 -6.30 -13.61
N VAL A 122 6.39 -7.51 -13.61
CA VAL A 122 5.48 -8.04 -12.57
C VAL A 122 6.05 -7.82 -11.16
N LEU A 123 7.33 -8.13 -10.95
CA LEU A 123 7.97 -8.07 -9.63
C LEU A 123 8.55 -6.70 -9.27
N SER A 124 8.68 -5.75 -10.20
CA SER A 124 9.31 -4.46 -9.95
C SER A 124 8.57 -3.55 -8.95
N GLY A 125 7.31 -3.88 -8.62
CA GLY A 125 6.55 -3.15 -7.60
C GLY A 125 6.61 -3.76 -6.20
N VAL A 126 7.55 -4.67 -5.94
CA VAL A 126 7.79 -5.20 -4.59
C VAL A 126 8.90 -4.37 -3.95
N PRO A 127 8.62 -3.66 -2.84
CA PRO A 127 9.63 -2.83 -2.19
C PRO A 127 10.81 -3.66 -1.68
N ASP A 128 12.02 -3.17 -1.93
CA ASP A 128 13.24 -3.86 -1.49
C ASP A 128 13.40 -3.92 0.02
N THR A 129 12.80 -2.97 0.72
CA THR A 129 12.86 -2.83 2.18
C THR A 129 11.82 -3.66 2.94
N LEU A 130 10.96 -4.43 2.25
CA LEU A 130 10.02 -5.33 2.93
C LEU A 130 10.78 -6.38 3.75
N PRO A 131 10.27 -6.77 4.93
CA PRO A 131 10.75 -7.93 5.65
C PRO A 131 10.78 -9.17 4.74
N PRO A 132 11.82 -10.03 4.84
CA PRO A 132 12.05 -11.11 3.85
C PRO A 132 10.86 -12.02 3.58
N LEU A 133 10.14 -12.44 4.62
CA LEU A 133 8.96 -13.32 4.46
C LEU A 133 7.79 -12.59 3.78
N LEU A 134 7.55 -11.33 4.12
CA LEU A 134 6.52 -10.51 3.44
C LEU A 134 6.92 -10.24 1.99
N LYS A 135 8.21 -10.02 1.72
CA LYS A 135 8.72 -9.84 0.36
C LYS A 135 8.52 -11.12 -0.47
N ALA A 136 8.87 -12.28 0.07
CA ALA A 136 8.67 -13.57 -0.58
C ALA A 136 7.18 -13.84 -0.86
N TYR A 137 6.32 -13.66 0.14
CA TYR A 137 4.88 -13.79 -0.01
C TYR A 137 4.34 -12.87 -1.12
N ARG A 138 4.76 -11.59 -1.12
CA ARG A 138 4.30 -10.62 -2.12
C ARG A 138 4.80 -10.92 -3.53
N MET A 139 6.02 -11.43 -3.66
CA MET A 139 6.56 -11.89 -4.95
C MET A 139 5.74 -13.06 -5.51
N GLN A 140 5.44 -14.05 -4.67
CA GLN A 140 4.64 -15.20 -5.05
C GLN A 140 3.20 -14.80 -5.43
N ASP A 141 2.56 -13.94 -4.63
CA ASP A 141 1.23 -13.41 -4.90
C ASP A 141 1.14 -12.69 -6.26
N LYS A 142 2.15 -11.88 -6.59
CA LYS A 142 2.24 -11.23 -7.90
C LYS A 142 2.47 -12.21 -9.05
N ALA A 143 3.31 -13.22 -8.86
CA ALA A 143 3.55 -14.25 -9.85
C ALA A 143 2.26 -15.07 -10.13
N ARG A 144 1.52 -15.42 -9.08
CA ARG A 144 0.21 -16.06 -9.17
C ARG A 144 -0.77 -15.22 -9.96
N GLY A 145 -0.85 -13.92 -9.72
CA GLY A 145 -1.76 -12.98 -10.42
C GLY A 145 -1.55 -12.91 -11.93
N VAL A 146 -0.41 -13.37 -12.45
CA VAL A 146 -0.12 -13.46 -13.90
C VAL A 146 -0.06 -14.91 -14.40
N GLY A 147 -0.57 -15.85 -13.62
CA GLY A 147 -0.68 -17.26 -14.00
C GLY A 147 0.56 -18.10 -13.78
N PHE A 148 1.55 -17.58 -13.05
CA PHE A 148 2.75 -18.33 -12.67
C PHE A 148 2.57 -18.88 -11.25
N ASP A 149 1.87 -20.00 -11.13
CA ASP A 149 1.63 -20.69 -9.87
C ASP A 149 1.68 -22.21 -10.08
N TRP A 150 1.84 -22.95 -8.99
CA TRP A 150 1.80 -24.38 -8.96
C TRP A 150 0.34 -24.86 -9.00
N GLU A 151 0.03 -25.80 -9.87
CA GLU A 151 -1.32 -26.37 -9.96
C GLU A 151 -1.64 -27.30 -8.77
N LYS A 152 -0.62 -27.96 -8.22
CA LYS A 152 -0.76 -28.93 -7.14
C LYS A 152 0.18 -28.65 -6.00
N LYS A 153 -0.31 -28.90 -4.79
CA LYS A 153 0.48 -28.76 -3.55
C LYS A 153 1.69 -29.71 -3.53
N GLU A 154 1.56 -30.87 -4.15
CA GLU A 154 2.60 -31.88 -4.26
C GLU A 154 3.82 -31.35 -5.01
N ASP A 155 3.61 -30.61 -6.10
CA ASP A 155 4.68 -30.02 -6.91
C ASP A 155 5.50 -29.01 -6.09
N VAL A 156 4.82 -28.24 -5.21
CA VAL A 156 5.49 -27.31 -4.28
C VAL A 156 6.39 -28.07 -3.32
N TRP A 157 5.93 -29.23 -2.80
CA TRP A 157 6.73 -30.02 -1.88
C TRP A 157 7.92 -30.69 -2.55
N GLU A 158 7.79 -31.07 -3.80
CA GLU A 158 8.93 -31.60 -4.58
C GLU A 158 9.99 -30.52 -4.77
N LYS A 159 9.58 -29.29 -5.11
CA LYS A 159 10.53 -28.18 -5.23
C LYS A 159 11.20 -27.82 -3.91
N VAL A 160 10.47 -27.85 -2.79
CA VAL A 160 11.06 -27.65 -1.45
C VAL A 160 12.13 -28.69 -1.15
N LYS A 161 11.90 -29.97 -1.47
CA LYS A 161 12.88 -31.04 -1.26
C LYS A 161 14.12 -30.86 -2.16
N GLU A 162 13.93 -30.44 -3.41
CA GLU A 162 15.02 -30.11 -4.34
C GLU A 162 15.90 -29.01 -3.76
N GLU A 163 15.31 -27.88 -3.36
CA GLU A 163 16.05 -26.73 -2.79
C GLU A 163 16.75 -27.04 -1.45
N MET A 164 16.21 -27.99 -0.66
CA MET A 164 16.84 -28.45 0.58
C MET A 164 17.95 -29.47 0.36
N GLY A 165 18.06 -30.05 -0.83
CA GLY A 165 19.08 -31.04 -1.19
C GLY A 165 20.31 -30.44 -1.88
N GLU A 166 20.24 -29.15 -2.25
CA GLU A 166 21.36 -28.37 -2.77
C GLU A 166 22.17 -27.70 -1.65
#